data_42e69674656212d06176bf7e4c438fa5
#
_entry.id   42e69674656212d06176bf7e4c438fa5
#
_cell.length_a   1.000
_cell.length_b   1.000
_cell.length_c   1.000
_cell.angle_alpha   90.00
_cell.angle_beta   90.00
_cell.angle_gamma   90.00
#
_symmetry.space_group_name_H-M   'P 1'
#
loop_
_entity.id
_entity.type
_entity.pdbx_description
1 polymer ?
#
loop_
_entity_poly.entity_id
_entity_poly.type
_entity_poly.pdbx_seq_one_letter_code
_entity_poly.pdbx_strand_id
1 'polypeptide(L)'
;GQRQRVGIARAFVSSPKVIFADEPTGNLDSRTSKQVLYRMLEMSKNSGVTFVMVTHEPDLAECADRIVTILDGKVCSNVVQDEETKKKNRDALFADLEGNLDIGGEAAKETTGSLANKK
;
A
#
# COMPACT_ATOMS: atom_id res chain seq x y z
N GLY A 1 -10.50 9.16 -7.39
CA GLY A 1 -10.40 8.72 -6.07
C GLY A 1 -11.58 7.97 -5.50
N GLN A 2 -12.79 8.51 -5.59
CA GLN A 2 -13.94 7.85 -4.97
C GLN A 2 -14.25 6.50 -5.60
N ARG A 3 -14.20 6.41 -6.91
CA ARG A 3 -14.45 5.14 -7.60
C ARG A 3 -13.41 4.10 -7.21
N GLN A 4 -12.18 4.55 -7.10
CA GLN A 4 -11.08 3.67 -6.71
C GLN A 4 -11.30 3.14 -5.29
N ARG A 5 -11.70 4.02 -4.38
CA ARG A 5 -11.97 3.61 -2.99
C ARG A 5 -13.12 2.63 -2.90
N VAL A 6 -14.17 2.84 -3.67
CA VAL A 6 -15.32 1.93 -3.69
C VAL A 6 -14.89 0.56 -4.24
N GLY A 7 -14.10 0.56 -5.32
CA GLY A 7 -13.61 -0.68 -5.89
C GLY A 7 -12.75 -1.45 -4.91
N ILE A 8 -11.88 -0.76 -4.18
CA ILE A 8 -11.03 -1.38 -3.17
C ILE A 8 -11.87 -1.97 -2.04
N ALA A 9 -12.83 -1.19 -1.53
CA ALA A 9 -13.70 -1.67 -0.46
C ALA A 9 -14.48 -2.91 -0.89
N ARG A 10 -14.99 -2.93 -2.12
CA ARG A 10 -15.73 -4.07 -2.65
C ARG A 10 -14.87 -5.31 -2.74
N ALA A 11 -13.60 -5.16 -3.08
CA ALA A 11 -12.68 -6.29 -3.15
C ALA A 11 -12.53 -6.96 -1.79
N PHE A 12 -12.58 -6.20 -0.70
CA PHE A 12 -12.43 -6.74 0.65
C PHE A 12 -13.72 -7.35 1.22
N VAL A 13 -14.87 -7.01 0.66
CA VAL A 13 -16.16 -7.47 1.21
C VAL A 13 -16.30 -8.99 1.24
N SER A 14 -15.77 -9.68 0.25
CA SER A 14 -15.87 -11.13 0.18
C SER A 14 -14.85 -11.86 1.05
N SER A 15 -14.05 -11.13 1.81
CA SER A 15 -13.01 -11.69 2.67
C SER A 15 -12.04 -12.60 1.92
N PRO A 16 -11.46 -12.16 0.81
CA PRO A 16 -10.55 -12.99 0.05
C PRO A 16 -9.25 -13.20 0.80
N LYS A 17 -8.49 -14.21 0.40
CA LYS A 17 -7.16 -14.45 0.97
C LYS A 17 -6.10 -13.62 0.26
N VAL A 18 -6.30 -13.33 -1.00
CA VAL A 18 -5.36 -12.57 -1.83
C VAL A 18 -6.14 -11.56 -2.67
N ILE A 19 -5.63 -10.35 -2.74
CA ILE A 19 -6.17 -9.33 -3.63
C ILE A 19 -5.07 -8.91 -4.58
N PHE A 20 -5.40 -8.88 -5.87
CA PHE A 20 -4.49 -8.40 -6.90
C PHE A 20 -4.93 -7.01 -7.36
N ALA A 21 -4.02 -6.08 -7.41
CA ALA A 21 -4.28 -4.73 -7.89
C ALA A 21 -3.25 -4.35 -8.93
N ASP A 22 -3.73 -4.02 -10.12
CA ASP A 22 -2.87 -3.64 -11.24
C ASP A 22 -2.92 -2.13 -11.40
N GLU A 23 -1.81 -1.47 -11.10
CA GLU A 23 -1.69 -0.01 -11.16
C GLU A 23 -2.86 0.69 -10.49
N PRO A 24 -3.17 0.35 -9.23
CA PRO A 24 -4.40 0.82 -8.59
C PRO A 24 -4.49 2.33 -8.43
N THR A 25 -3.38 3.04 -8.52
CA THR A 25 -3.34 4.48 -8.39
C THR A 25 -2.92 5.19 -9.68
N GLY A 26 -2.93 4.49 -10.79
CA GLY A 26 -2.36 4.98 -12.04
C GLY A 26 -3.01 6.23 -12.61
N ASN A 27 -4.29 6.45 -12.35
CA ASN A 27 -5.02 7.60 -12.88
C ASN A 27 -5.25 8.70 -11.86
N LEU A 28 -4.57 8.62 -10.72
CA LEU A 28 -4.78 9.56 -9.62
C LEU A 28 -3.59 10.51 -9.50
N ASP A 29 -3.85 11.69 -8.95
CA ASP A 29 -2.75 12.59 -8.63
C ASP A 29 -1.93 12.02 -7.48
N SER A 30 -0.76 12.60 -7.26
CA SER A 30 0.20 12.09 -6.28
C SER A 30 -0.38 11.98 -4.87
N ARG A 31 -1.09 12.99 -4.43
CA ARG A 31 -1.65 13.02 -3.08
C ARG A 31 -2.75 11.97 -2.92
N THR A 32 -3.66 11.91 -3.88
CA THR A 32 -4.74 10.94 -3.86
C THR A 32 -4.20 9.52 -3.95
N SER A 33 -3.15 9.32 -4.77
CA SER A 33 -2.49 8.03 -4.87
C SER A 33 -1.97 7.55 -3.52
N LYS A 34 -1.32 8.44 -2.77
CA LYS A 34 -0.82 8.10 -1.45
C LYS A 34 -1.95 7.78 -0.48
N GLN A 35 -3.03 8.55 -0.52
CA GLN A 35 -4.18 8.28 0.33
C GLN A 35 -4.80 6.92 0.05
N VAL A 36 -4.96 6.59 -1.22
CA VAL A 36 -5.52 5.29 -1.62
C VAL A 36 -4.60 4.16 -1.18
N LEU A 37 -3.31 4.30 -1.43
CA LEU A 37 -2.34 3.28 -1.01
C LEU A 37 -2.35 3.08 0.50
N TYR A 38 -2.39 4.16 1.25
CA TYR A 38 -2.45 4.09 2.70
C TYR A 38 -3.67 3.28 3.17
N ARG A 39 -4.82 3.56 2.58
CA ARG A 39 -6.05 2.83 2.90
C ARG A 39 -5.95 1.36 2.56
N MET A 40 -5.34 1.06 1.42
CA MET A 40 -5.15 -0.32 1.00
C MET A 40 -4.27 -1.09 1.97
N LEU A 41 -3.17 -0.49 2.39
CA LEU A 41 -2.27 -1.11 3.37
C LEU A 41 -2.98 -1.32 4.71
N GLU A 42 -3.74 -0.34 5.15
CA GLU A 42 -4.49 -0.43 6.39
C GLU A 42 -5.52 -1.56 6.33
N MET A 43 -6.27 -1.63 5.25
CA MET A 43 -7.27 -2.68 5.08
C MET A 43 -6.64 -4.07 5.00
N SER A 44 -5.53 -4.17 4.30
CA SER A 44 -4.79 -5.43 4.21
C SER A 44 -4.34 -5.90 5.57
N LYS A 45 -3.80 -5.00 6.36
CA LYS A 45 -3.35 -5.33 7.70
C LYS A 45 -4.51 -5.77 8.59
N ASN A 46 -5.60 -5.01 8.58
CA ASN A 46 -6.74 -5.27 9.45
C ASN A 46 -7.47 -6.56 9.09
N SER A 47 -7.50 -6.92 7.82
CA SER A 47 -8.21 -8.11 7.36
C SER A 47 -7.33 -9.35 7.24
N GLY A 48 -6.02 -9.20 7.32
CA GLY A 48 -5.09 -10.32 7.14
C GLY A 48 -4.95 -10.77 5.70
N VAL A 49 -5.43 -10.00 4.76
CA VAL A 49 -5.37 -10.33 3.33
C VAL A 49 -3.97 -10.08 2.79
N THR A 50 -3.49 -10.97 1.92
CA THR A 50 -2.28 -10.73 1.15
C THR A 50 -2.62 -9.83 -0.02
N PHE A 51 -1.87 -8.75 -0.16
CA PHE A 51 -2.10 -7.78 -1.21
C PHE A 51 -0.96 -7.84 -2.22
N VAL A 52 -1.28 -8.11 -3.47
CA VAL A 52 -0.29 -8.14 -4.55
C VAL A 52 -0.57 -6.94 -5.44
N MET A 53 0.37 -6.01 -5.49
CA MET A 53 0.22 -4.80 -6.29
C MET A 53 1.21 -4.79 -7.44
N VAL A 54 0.73 -4.51 -8.62
CA VAL A 54 1.58 -4.30 -9.80
C VAL A 54 1.69 -2.79 -10.00
N THR A 55 2.91 -2.30 -9.99
CA THR A 55 3.17 -0.88 -10.20
C THR A 55 4.52 -0.67 -10.85
N HIS A 56 4.67 0.43 -11.57
CA HIS A 56 5.97 0.87 -12.08
C HIS A 56 6.51 2.05 -11.30
N GLU A 57 5.89 2.41 -10.20
CA GLU A 57 6.35 3.51 -9.34
C GLU A 57 7.15 2.96 -8.18
N PRO A 58 8.47 3.22 -8.15
CA PRO A 58 9.35 2.68 -7.11
C PRO A 58 8.93 3.05 -5.69
N ASP A 59 8.45 4.28 -5.51
CA ASP A 59 8.05 4.76 -4.18
C ASP A 59 6.92 3.89 -3.59
N LEU A 60 5.99 3.50 -4.43
CA LEU A 60 4.88 2.65 -3.99
C LEU A 60 5.37 1.23 -3.71
N ALA A 61 6.23 0.73 -4.57
CA ALA A 61 6.78 -0.62 -4.42
C ALA A 61 7.56 -0.76 -3.11
N GLU A 62 8.28 0.28 -2.73
CA GLU A 62 9.11 0.25 -1.53
C GLU A 62 8.32 0.17 -0.23
N CYS A 63 7.02 0.31 -0.27
CA CYS A 63 6.17 0.12 0.89
C CYS A 63 5.81 -1.35 1.14
N ALA A 64 6.15 -2.23 0.22
CA ALA A 64 5.78 -3.64 0.31
C ALA A 64 6.75 -4.43 1.20
N ASP A 65 6.27 -5.56 1.71
CA ASP A 65 7.13 -6.49 2.43
C ASP A 65 8.11 -7.18 1.49
N ARG A 66 7.67 -7.41 0.27
CA ARG A 66 8.47 -8.08 -0.75
C ARG A 66 8.33 -7.33 -2.07
N ILE A 67 9.46 -7.12 -2.74
CA ILE A 67 9.47 -6.48 -4.04
C ILE A 67 10.01 -7.46 -5.07
N VAL A 68 9.19 -7.76 -6.06
CA VAL A 68 9.59 -8.61 -7.19
C VAL A 68 9.70 -7.70 -8.41
N THR A 69 10.87 -7.64 -8.98
CA THR A 69 11.11 -6.80 -10.16
C THR A 69 11.12 -7.67 -11.41
N ILE A 70 10.32 -7.29 -12.38
CA ILE A 70 10.20 -8.02 -13.64
C ILE A 70 10.66 -7.13 -14.78
N LEU A 71 11.51 -7.68 -15.64
CA LEU A 71 12.02 -6.99 -16.80
C LEU A 71 11.99 -7.94 -17.98
N ASP A 72 11.39 -7.51 -19.08
CA ASP A 72 11.27 -8.32 -20.29
C ASP A 72 10.68 -9.70 -20.01
N GLY A 73 9.66 -9.74 -19.17
CA GLY A 73 8.96 -10.97 -18.85
C GLY A 73 9.69 -11.92 -17.90
N LYS A 74 10.81 -11.46 -17.34
CA LYS A 74 11.60 -12.29 -16.44
C LYS A 74 11.79 -11.62 -15.09
N VAL A 75 11.79 -12.41 -14.03
CA VAL A 75 12.08 -11.92 -12.69
C VAL A 75 13.58 -11.64 -12.61
N CYS A 76 13.94 -10.38 -12.38
CA CYS A 76 15.34 -10.01 -12.24
C CYS A 76 15.75 -9.75 -10.79
N SER A 77 14.80 -9.55 -9.89
CA SER A 77 15.11 -9.50 -8.47
C SER A 77 13.88 -9.84 -7.64
N ASN A 78 14.13 -10.31 -6.43
CA ASN A 78 13.09 -10.70 -5.49
C ASN A 78 13.65 -10.42 -4.10
N VAL A 79 13.24 -9.31 -3.51
CA VAL A 79 13.80 -8.81 -2.27
C VAL A 79 12.73 -8.75 -1.19
N VAL A 80 13.03 -9.36 -0.05
CA VAL A 80 12.20 -9.22 1.14
C VAL A 80 12.78 -8.07 1.96
N GLN A 81 11.97 -7.07 2.22
CA GLN A 81 12.41 -5.91 2.99
C GLN A 81 12.30 -6.18 4.49
N ASP A 82 13.29 -5.71 5.25
CA ASP A 82 13.21 -5.80 6.70
C ASP A 82 12.23 -4.77 7.26
N GLU A 83 11.82 -4.97 8.49
CA GLU A 83 10.80 -4.13 9.13
C GLU A 83 11.25 -2.67 9.22
N GLU A 84 12.50 -2.45 9.54
CA GLU A 84 13.04 -1.10 9.68
C GLU A 84 13.02 -0.35 8.36
N THR A 85 13.45 -0.98 7.29
CA THR A 85 13.45 -0.38 5.95
C THR A 85 12.03 -0.06 5.48
N LYS A 86 11.10 -0.99 5.67
CA LYS A 86 9.70 -0.78 5.31
C LYS A 86 9.11 0.40 6.07
N LYS A 87 9.35 0.45 7.35
CA LYS A 87 8.82 1.52 8.17
C LYS A 87 9.35 2.87 7.70
N LYS A 88 10.64 2.94 7.45
CA LYS A 88 11.28 4.15 6.96
C LYS A 88 10.67 4.59 5.63
N ASN A 89 10.50 3.67 4.71
CA ASN A 89 9.93 3.97 3.39
C ASN A 89 8.49 4.45 3.50
N ARG A 90 7.69 3.78 4.32
CA ARG A 90 6.30 4.16 4.52
C ARG A 90 6.17 5.51 5.20
N ASP A 91 6.96 5.75 6.23
CA ASP A 91 6.94 7.03 6.93
C ASP A 91 7.29 8.18 5.99
N ALA A 92 8.30 7.98 5.15
CA ALA A 92 8.70 9.00 4.19
C ALA A 92 7.61 9.26 3.15
N LEU A 93 6.99 8.20 2.63
CA LEU A 93 5.98 8.33 1.60
C LEU A 93 4.71 9.00 2.13
N PHE A 94 4.31 8.66 3.34
CA PHE A 94 3.06 9.15 3.92
C PHE A 94 3.21 10.38 4.81
N ALA A 95 4.40 10.93 4.89
CA ALA A 95 4.65 12.12 5.72
C ALA A 95 3.72 13.27 5.38
N ASP A 96 3.45 13.46 4.09
CA ASP A 96 2.59 14.54 3.61
C ASP A 96 1.14 14.37 4.01
N LEU A 97 0.75 13.16 4.36
CA LEU A 97 -0.65 12.86 4.65
C LEU A 97 -1.02 13.08 6.11
N GLU A 98 -0.04 13.11 7.01
CA GLU A 98 -0.33 13.19 8.44
C GLU A 98 -1.20 14.39 8.79
N GLY A 99 -0.92 15.55 8.22
CA GLY A 99 -1.69 16.74 8.45
C GLY A 99 -3.07 16.73 7.78
N ASN A 100 -3.25 15.85 6.81
CA ASN A 100 -4.48 15.78 6.01
C ASN A 100 -5.37 14.60 6.40
N LEU A 101 -4.90 13.80 7.31
CA LEU A 101 -5.66 12.69 7.88
C LEU A 101 -6.06 13.04 9.30
N ASP A 102 -6.40 14.29 9.54
CA ASP A 102 -6.66 14.81 10.86
C ASP A 102 -7.67 14.04 11.66
N ILE A 103 -8.73 13.66 11.01
CA ILE A 103 -9.81 12.94 11.66
C ILE A 103 -9.28 11.62 12.20
N GLY A 104 -8.30 11.09 11.49
CA GLY A 104 -7.64 9.88 11.90
C GLY A 104 -6.20 10.10 12.34
N GLY A 105 -5.85 11.32 12.74
CA GLY A 105 -4.46 11.65 13.00
C GLY A 105 -3.77 10.73 13.96
N GLU A 106 -4.36 10.47 15.09
CA GLU A 106 -3.79 9.55 16.06
C GLU A 106 -3.89 8.12 15.57
N ALA A 107 -5.04 7.76 15.03
CA ALA A 107 -5.22 6.43 14.46
C ALA A 107 -4.27 6.20 13.30
N ALA A 108 -4.01 7.22 12.49
CA ALA A 108 -3.07 7.12 11.40
C ALA A 108 -1.66 6.83 11.89
N LYS A 109 -1.24 7.47 12.96
CA LYS A 109 0.08 7.22 13.54
C LYS A 109 0.20 5.80 14.07
N GLU A 110 -0.80 5.35 14.78
CA GLU A 110 -0.81 3.99 15.28
C GLU A 110 -0.81 2.99 14.14
N THR A 111 -1.63 3.25 13.14
CA THR A 111 -1.73 2.38 11.98
C THR A 111 -0.41 2.33 11.22
N THR A 112 0.24 3.47 11.07
CA THR A 112 1.52 3.52 10.37
C THR A 112 2.54 2.64 11.08
N GLY A 113 2.60 2.71 12.40
CA GLY A 113 3.52 1.89 13.17
C GLY A 113 3.25 0.41 13.04
N SER A 114 2.07 0.03 12.64
CA SER A 114 1.69 -1.37 12.53
C SER A 114 1.48 -1.88 11.12
N LEU A 115 1.66 -1.03 10.10
CA LEU A 115 1.51 -1.43 8.70
C LEU A 115 2.63 -2.32 8.20
N ALA A 116 3.56 -2.65 9.03
CA ALA A 116 4.79 -3.29 8.62
C ALA A 116 4.67 -4.75 8.23
N ASN A 117 3.59 -5.41 8.46
CA ASN A 117 3.59 -6.86 8.42
C ASN A 117 2.79 -7.55 7.35
N LYS A 118 2.35 -6.86 6.35
CA LYS A 118 1.47 -7.53 5.40
C LYS A 118 2.04 -7.61 4.04
N LYS A 119 1.96 -8.80 3.55
CA LYS A 119 2.18 -9.12 2.19
C LYS A 119 2.69 -10.52 1.95
#